data_effd512136796019977d47e078ddc5d3
#
_entry.id   effd512136796019977d47e078ddc5d3
#
_cell.length_a   1.000
_cell.length_b   1.000
_cell.length_c   1.000
_cell.angle_alpha   90.00
_cell.angle_beta   90.00
_cell.angle_gamma   90.00
#
_symmetry.space_group_name_H-M   'P 1'
#
loop_
_entity.id
_entity.type
_entity.pdbx_description
1 polymer ?
#
loop_
_entity_poly.entity_id
_entity_poly.type
_entity_poly.pdbx_seq_one_letter_code
_entity_poly.pdbx_strand_id
1 'polypeptide(L)'
;MNKVFICGSLEPGRDGVGDYSRRLAAALIQRGAQVALLAFNDSYIDGISLTEQVQGEFHIPVLRIGKDESAGKRISEAKKWIDQWDPEWLSLQFVPYAFHKKGLPWRLGKQMRKIGRGRKWHIMFHELWVEAGDARKQIVALLQRAIIKSLVSKLDPLIAHTNLP
;
A
#
# COMPACT_ATOMS: atom_id res chain seq x y z
N MET A 1 -12.90 15.17 -1.76
CA MET A 1 -12.71 13.77 -1.29
C MET A 1 -11.23 13.53 -1.09
N ASN A 2 -10.79 13.22 0.12
CA ASN A 2 -9.39 13.04 0.49
C ASN A 2 -9.04 11.56 0.50
N LYS A 3 -7.91 11.21 -0.14
CA LYS A 3 -7.45 9.81 -0.25
C LYS A 3 -5.96 9.69 0.05
N VAL A 4 -5.57 8.55 0.64
CA VAL A 4 -4.17 8.13 0.73
C VAL A 4 -4.02 6.76 0.08
N PHE A 5 -3.13 6.67 -0.91
CA PHE A 5 -2.70 5.39 -1.46
C PHE A 5 -1.54 4.84 -0.64
N ILE A 6 -1.61 3.56 -0.29
CA ILE A 6 -0.59 2.86 0.50
C ILE A 6 0.04 1.78 -0.36
N CYS A 7 1.33 1.91 -0.62
CA CYS A 7 2.15 0.99 -1.42
C CYS A 7 3.25 0.36 -0.56
N GLY A 8 3.97 -0.61 -1.10
CA GLY A 8 5.21 -1.10 -0.50
C GLY A 8 6.32 -0.06 -0.64
N SER A 9 6.60 0.38 -1.86
CA SER A 9 7.65 1.35 -2.21
C SER A 9 7.11 2.43 -3.15
N LEU A 10 7.82 3.55 -3.24
CA LEU A 10 7.49 4.69 -4.12
C LEU A 10 8.75 5.24 -4.83
N GLU A 11 9.78 4.42 -5.04
CA GLU A 11 10.94 4.83 -5.82
C GLU A 11 10.55 5.01 -7.30
N PRO A 12 10.73 6.21 -7.89
CA PRO A 12 10.35 6.48 -9.27
C PRO A 12 11.10 5.60 -10.26
N GLY A 13 10.36 4.95 -11.18
CA GLY A 13 10.92 4.08 -12.22
C GLY A 13 11.50 2.75 -11.73
N ARG A 14 11.37 2.45 -10.43
CA ARG A 14 11.84 1.20 -9.82
C ARG A 14 10.73 0.31 -9.31
N ASP A 15 9.56 0.88 -9.07
CA ASP A 15 8.39 0.18 -8.56
C ASP A 15 7.18 0.46 -9.44
N GLY A 16 6.73 -0.54 -10.20
CA GLY A 16 5.62 -0.40 -11.15
C GLY A 16 4.30 -0.03 -10.47
N VAL A 17 4.05 -0.51 -9.25
CA VAL A 17 2.86 -0.16 -8.47
C VAL A 17 2.97 1.25 -7.91
N GLY A 18 4.16 1.68 -7.51
CA GLY A 18 4.45 3.06 -7.12
C GLY A 18 4.22 4.02 -8.29
N ASP A 19 4.73 3.68 -9.49
CA ASP A 19 4.52 4.48 -10.71
C ASP A 19 3.03 4.55 -11.11
N TYR A 20 2.32 3.43 -11.03
CA TYR A 20 0.87 3.39 -11.22
C TYR A 20 0.14 4.30 -10.21
N SER A 21 0.50 4.21 -8.94
CA SER A 21 -0.14 4.99 -7.87
C SER A 21 0.07 6.48 -8.05
N ARG A 22 1.27 6.92 -8.49
CA ARG A 22 1.53 8.33 -8.83
C ARG A 22 0.67 8.82 -9.99
N ARG A 23 0.59 8.05 -11.08
CA ARG A 23 -0.24 8.40 -12.23
C ARG A 23 -1.72 8.50 -11.84
N LEU A 24 -2.22 7.55 -11.04
CA LEU A 24 -3.60 7.57 -10.56
C LEU A 24 -3.84 8.75 -9.62
N ALA A 25 -2.90 9.06 -8.72
CA ALA A 25 -2.97 10.22 -7.84
C ALA A 25 -3.06 11.53 -8.64
N ALA A 26 -2.18 11.73 -9.64
CA ALA A 26 -2.21 12.89 -10.52
C ALA A 26 -3.55 13.03 -11.25
N ALA A 27 -4.07 11.93 -11.82
CA ALA A 27 -5.36 11.93 -12.51
C ALA A 27 -6.56 12.28 -11.60
N LEU A 28 -6.47 11.89 -10.31
CA LEU A 28 -7.50 12.25 -9.33
C LEU A 28 -7.36 13.69 -8.86
N ILE A 29 -6.14 14.20 -8.68
CA ILE A 29 -5.88 15.61 -8.34
C ILE A 29 -6.39 16.51 -9.45
N GLN A 30 -6.16 16.16 -10.72
CA GLN A 30 -6.71 16.88 -11.87
C GLN A 30 -8.24 16.98 -11.84
N ARG A 31 -8.91 16.01 -11.20
CA ARG A 31 -10.36 15.98 -11.00
C ARG A 31 -10.82 16.62 -9.68
N GLY A 32 -9.95 17.35 -9.00
CA GLY A 32 -10.26 18.07 -7.77
C GLY A 32 -10.22 17.25 -6.49
N ALA A 33 -9.67 16.02 -6.52
CA ALA A 33 -9.43 15.26 -5.29
C ALA A 33 -8.14 15.71 -4.60
N GLN A 34 -8.07 15.57 -3.27
CA GLN A 34 -6.83 15.66 -2.51
C GLN A 34 -6.27 14.26 -2.33
N VAL A 35 -5.05 14.03 -2.79
CA VAL A 35 -4.42 12.70 -2.76
C VAL A 35 -3.00 12.80 -2.24
N ALA A 36 -2.62 11.85 -1.39
CA ALA A 36 -1.27 11.67 -0.92
C ALA A 36 -0.86 10.21 -1.00
N LEU A 37 0.45 9.91 -0.93
CA LEU A 37 1.00 8.59 -1.09
C LEU A 37 1.80 8.19 0.15
N LEU A 38 1.68 6.91 0.55
CA LEU A 38 2.45 6.32 1.64
C LEU A 38 3.17 5.06 1.14
N ALA A 39 4.50 5.05 1.18
CA ALA A 39 5.30 3.84 1.09
C ALA A 39 5.52 3.27 2.49
N PHE A 40 4.90 2.12 2.78
CA PHE A 40 4.93 1.54 4.12
C PHE A 40 6.11 0.59 4.37
N ASN A 41 6.79 0.15 3.31
CA ASN A 41 7.88 -0.83 3.38
C ASN A 41 8.93 -0.55 2.29
N ASP A 42 9.38 0.70 2.21
CA ASP A 42 10.23 1.16 1.11
C ASP A 42 11.63 0.55 1.19
N SER A 43 12.04 -0.12 0.13
CA SER A 43 13.35 -0.79 0.06
C SER A 43 14.46 0.10 -0.52
N TYR A 44 14.14 1.34 -0.92
CA TYR A 44 15.05 2.25 -1.59
C TYR A 44 15.47 3.43 -0.73
N ILE A 45 14.98 3.51 0.52
CA ILE A 45 15.40 4.53 1.47
C ILE A 45 15.73 3.92 2.82
N ASP A 46 16.60 4.59 3.55
CA ASP A 46 16.84 4.37 4.97
C ASP A 46 16.01 5.37 5.79
N GLY A 47 15.48 4.91 6.92
CA GLY A 47 14.71 5.77 7.81
C GLY A 47 13.36 6.20 7.27
N ILE A 48 13.03 7.47 7.47
CA ILE A 48 11.73 8.06 7.13
C ILE A 48 11.95 9.34 6.34
N SER A 49 11.24 9.47 5.23
CA SER A 49 11.30 10.64 4.35
C SER A 49 9.90 11.20 4.12
N LEU A 50 9.72 12.48 4.41
CA LEU A 50 8.52 13.26 4.09
C LEU A 50 8.87 14.25 2.99
N THR A 51 8.34 14.06 1.81
CA THR A 51 8.68 14.82 0.60
C THR A 51 7.46 14.99 -0.30
N GLU A 52 7.69 15.56 -1.47
CA GLU A 52 6.74 15.53 -2.58
C GLU A 52 7.34 14.76 -3.76
N GLN A 53 6.49 14.11 -4.53
CA GLN A 53 6.85 13.54 -5.83
C GLN A 53 6.04 14.24 -6.94
N VAL A 54 6.69 14.49 -8.06
CA VAL A 54 6.07 15.19 -9.20
C VAL A 54 5.59 14.17 -10.23
N GLN A 55 4.36 14.33 -10.67
CA GLN A 55 3.80 13.58 -11.80
C GLN A 55 3.09 14.55 -12.76
N GLY A 56 3.72 14.81 -13.92
CA GLY A 56 3.29 15.92 -14.80
C GLY A 56 3.47 17.26 -14.09
N GLU A 57 2.41 18.04 -13.99
CA GLU A 57 2.38 19.33 -13.28
C GLU A 57 1.97 19.22 -11.80
N PHE A 58 1.64 18.01 -11.32
CA PHE A 58 1.09 17.80 -9.99
C PHE A 58 2.17 17.42 -8.98
N HIS A 59 2.18 18.13 -7.85
CA HIS A 59 2.99 17.85 -6.67
C HIS A 59 2.17 16.99 -5.71
N ILE A 60 2.65 15.79 -5.42
CA ILE A 60 1.94 14.80 -4.61
C ILE A 60 2.70 14.61 -3.31
N PRO A 61 2.11 14.93 -2.15
CA PRO A 61 2.73 14.68 -0.85
C PRO A 61 2.96 13.18 -0.62
N VAL A 62 4.17 12.85 -0.14
CA VAL A 62 4.62 11.47 0.01
C VAL A 62 5.29 11.27 1.35
N LEU A 63 4.81 10.27 2.11
CA LEU A 63 5.56 9.70 3.22
C LEU A 63 6.17 8.37 2.76
N ARG A 64 7.49 8.23 2.90
CA ARG A 64 8.21 6.98 2.66
C ARG A 64 8.82 6.49 3.98
N ILE A 65 8.60 5.21 4.30
CA ILE A 65 9.12 4.57 5.51
C ILE A 65 9.94 3.36 5.09
N GLY A 66 11.23 3.40 5.41
CA GLY A 66 12.18 2.37 5.05
C GLY A 66 11.82 1.00 5.63
N LYS A 67 12.10 -0.06 4.87
CA LYS A 67 11.79 -1.46 5.25
C LYS A 67 12.50 -1.89 6.54
N ASP A 68 13.66 -1.30 6.84
CA ASP A 68 14.51 -1.66 7.98
C ASP A 68 14.06 -1.01 9.29
N GLU A 69 13.09 -0.09 9.22
CA GLU A 69 12.44 0.46 10.40
C GLU A 69 11.62 -0.60 11.13
N SER A 70 11.60 -0.53 12.47
CA SER A 70 10.81 -1.45 13.28
C SER A 70 9.32 -1.37 12.95
N ALA A 71 8.60 -2.48 13.06
CA ALA A 71 7.16 -2.51 12.78
C ALA A 71 6.37 -1.51 13.64
N GLY A 72 6.79 -1.30 14.89
CA GLY A 72 6.19 -0.32 15.79
C GLY A 72 6.35 1.11 15.26
N LYS A 73 7.56 1.48 14.85
CA LYS A 73 7.87 2.80 14.31
C LYS A 73 7.14 3.05 12.99
N ARG A 74 7.13 2.07 12.07
CA ARG A 74 6.38 2.19 10.81
C ARG A 74 4.90 2.46 11.05
N ILE A 75 4.26 1.72 11.99
CA ILE A 75 2.85 1.92 12.34
C ILE A 75 2.63 3.31 12.96
N SER A 76 3.49 3.73 13.90
CA SER A 76 3.38 5.01 14.58
C SER A 76 3.47 6.19 13.61
N GLU A 77 4.49 6.21 12.74
CA GLU A 77 4.70 7.29 11.79
C GLU A 77 3.62 7.33 10.70
N ALA A 78 3.27 6.16 10.15
CA ALA A 78 2.17 6.06 9.19
C ALA A 78 0.85 6.57 9.79
N LYS A 79 0.52 6.13 11.01
CA LYS A 79 -0.70 6.55 11.70
C LYS A 79 -0.72 8.05 11.95
N LYS A 80 0.37 8.60 12.50
CA LYS A 80 0.50 10.03 12.77
C LYS A 80 0.27 10.86 11.50
N TRP A 81 0.90 10.48 10.41
CA TRP A 81 0.78 11.19 9.15
C TRP A 81 -0.62 11.05 8.52
N ILE A 82 -1.21 9.85 8.55
CA ILE A 82 -2.58 9.63 8.09
C ILE A 82 -3.58 10.41 8.94
N ASP A 83 -3.39 10.48 10.26
CA ASP A 83 -4.28 11.26 11.14
C ASP A 83 -4.17 12.78 10.87
N GLN A 84 -2.99 13.28 10.51
CA GLN A 84 -2.79 14.67 10.09
C GLN A 84 -3.46 14.98 8.73
N TRP A 85 -3.40 14.04 7.79
CA TRP A 85 -4.05 14.15 6.48
C TRP A 85 -5.56 14.00 6.54
N ASP A 86 -6.05 13.28 7.52
CA ASP A 86 -7.44 12.93 7.75
C ASP A 86 -8.20 12.49 6.49
N PRO A 87 -7.70 11.47 5.76
CA PRO A 87 -8.34 11.02 4.54
C PRO A 87 -9.66 10.31 4.84
N GLU A 88 -10.65 10.52 3.98
CA GLU A 88 -11.89 9.74 4.00
C GLU A 88 -11.62 8.28 3.57
N TRP A 89 -10.71 8.09 2.60
CA TRP A 89 -10.40 6.81 2.00
C TRP A 89 -8.92 6.46 2.12
N LEU A 90 -8.66 5.21 2.48
CA LEU A 90 -7.36 4.58 2.36
C LEU A 90 -7.43 3.52 1.25
N SER A 91 -6.49 3.56 0.33
CA SER A 91 -6.40 2.64 -0.80
C SER A 91 -5.12 1.83 -0.73
N LEU A 92 -5.23 0.57 -0.33
CA LEU A 92 -4.09 -0.34 -0.30
C LEU A 92 -3.80 -0.89 -1.70
N GLN A 93 -2.61 -0.62 -2.20
CA GLN A 93 -2.09 -1.13 -3.47
C GLN A 93 -1.30 -2.42 -3.18
N PHE A 94 -1.98 -3.55 -3.24
CA PHE A 94 -1.45 -4.80 -2.70
C PHE A 94 -0.65 -5.60 -3.74
N VAL A 95 0.59 -5.90 -3.36
CA VAL A 95 1.47 -6.90 -3.97
C VAL A 95 2.13 -7.66 -2.83
N PRO A 96 2.04 -8.99 -2.73
CA PRO A 96 2.57 -9.74 -1.59
C PRO A 96 4.04 -9.48 -1.30
N TYR A 97 4.86 -9.43 -2.35
CA TYR A 97 6.31 -9.24 -2.25
C TYR A 97 6.73 -7.81 -1.90
N ALA A 98 5.91 -6.81 -2.17
CA ALA A 98 6.18 -5.43 -1.79
C ALA A 98 6.15 -5.21 -0.27
N PHE A 99 5.42 -6.06 0.48
CA PHE A 99 5.29 -5.95 1.92
C PHE A 99 6.07 -7.02 2.71
N HIS A 100 6.58 -8.06 2.02
CA HIS A 100 7.34 -9.12 2.69
C HIS A 100 8.22 -9.88 1.68
N LYS A 101 9.52 -10.02 1.98
CA LYS A 101 10.52 -10.62 1.08
C LYS A 101 10.20 -12.03 0.55
N LYS A 102 9.39 -12.79 1.31
CA LYS A 102 8.91 -14.13 0.90
C LYS A 102 7.48 -14.11 0.35
N GLY A 103 6.90 -12.93 0.11
CA GLY A 103 5.51 -12.78 -0.34
C GLY A 103 4.45 -13.23 0.67
N LEU A 104 4.78 -13.27 1.97
CA LEU A 104 3.90 -13.75 3.04
C LEU A 104 3.67 -12.68 4.13
N PRO A 105 2.98 -11.58 3.84
CA PRO A 105 2.78 -10.46 4.77
C PRO A 105 1.67 -10.73 5.81
N TRP A 106 1.81 -11.73 6.67
CA TRP A 106 0.80 -12.16 7.65
C TRP A 106 0.28 -11.06 8.59
N ARG A 107 1.14 -10.08 8.89
CA ARG A 107 0.80 -9.00 9.85
C ARG A 107 0.19 -7.78 9.17
N LEU A 108 0.20 -7.71 7.82
CA LEU A 108 -0.18 -6.52 7.09
C LEU A 108 -1.60 -6.06 7.42
N GLY A 109 -2.59 -6.95 7.40
CA GLY A 109 -3.97 -6.60 7.72
C GLY A 109 -4.14 -6.00 9.11
N LYS A 110 -3.42 -6.55 10.12
CA LYS A 110 -3.43 -6.00 11.48
C LYS A 110 -2.75 -4.62 11.55
N GLN A 111 -1.66 -4.43 10.80
CA GLN A 111 -0.95 -3.14 10.73
C GLN A 111 -1.82 -2.08 10.05
N MET A 112 -2.39 -2.39 8.89
CA MET A 112 -3.28 -1.49 8.14
C MET A 112 -4.51 -1.09 8.96
N ARG A 113 -5.15 -2.06 9.64
CA ARG A 113 -6.27 -1.76 10.54
C ARG A 113 -5.89 -0.78 11.66
N LYS A 114 -4.65 -0.87 12.19
CA LYS A 114 -4.20 0.06 13.24
C LYS A 114 -4.01 1.48 12.71
N ILE A 115 -3.44 1.64 11.52
CA ILE A 115 -3.17 2.96 10.94
C ILE A 115 -4.41 3.62 10.34
N GLY A 116 -5.38 2.82 9.86
CA GLY A 116 -6.56 3.30 9.16
C GLY A 116 -7.87 3.18 9.93
N ARG A 117 -7.83 3.09 11.26
CA ARG A 117 -9.04 2.93 12.08
C ARG A 117 -10.05 4.06 11.83
N GLY A 118 -11.29 3.66 11.54
CA GLY A 118 -12.40 4.58 11.30
C GLY A 118 -12.51 5.14 9.89
N ARG A 119 -11.61 4.74 8.97
CA ARG A 119 -11.60 5.18 7.57
C ARG A 119 -12.12 4.11 6.64
N LYS A 120 -12.66 4.53 5.49
CA LYS A 120 -13.10 3.64 4.42
C LYS A 120 -11.91 3.01 3.72
N TRP A 121 -11.99 1.70 3.44
CA TRP A 121 -10.93 0.99 2.75
C TRP A 121 -11.33 0.64 1.32
N HIS A 122 -10.36 0.84 0.42
CA HIS A 122 -10.28 0.26 -0.91
C HIS A 122 -9.04 -0.62 -0.98
N ILE A 123 -9.13 -1.78 -1.64
CA ILE A 123 -7.96 -2.63 -1.93
C ILE A 123 -7.88 -2.83 -3.42
N MET A 124 -6.73 -2.50 -4.01
CA MET A 124 -6.36 -2.88 -5.36
C MET A 124 -5.36 -4.03 -5.31
N PHE A 125 -5.74 -5.18 -5.79
CA PHE A 125 -4.88 -6.34 -5.91
C PHE A 125 -4.17 -6.31 -7.26
N HIS A 126 -2.90 -5.91 -7.28
CA HIS A 126 -2.05 -5.97 -8.48
C HIS A 126 -1.52 -7.37 -8.71
N GLU A 127 -1.25 -8.09 -7.63
CA GLU A 127 -0.92 -9.51 -7.61
C GLU A 127 -1.70 -10.18 -6.49
N LEU A 128 -2.23 -11.38 -6.74
CA LEU A 128 -2.95 -12.15 -5.73
C LEU A 128 -2.05 -13.19 -5.06
N TRP A 129 -1.64 -14.19 -5.82
CA TRP A 129 -0.77 -15.27 -5.36
C TRP A 129 0.10 -15.76 -6.51
N VAL A 130 1.18 -16.49 -6.19
CA VAL A 130 2.01 -17.13 -7.20
C VAL A 130 1.20 -18.17 -7.98
N GLU A 131 1.46 -18.26 -9.28
CA GLU A 131 0.84 -19.27 -10.13
C GLU A 131 1.21 -20.68 -9.67
N ALA A 132 0.31 -21.63 -9.92
CA ALA A 132 0.52 -23.04 -9.60
C ALA A 132 1.75 -23.57 -10.35
N GLY A 133 2.57 -24.31 -9.64
CA GLY A 133 3.80 -24.92 -10.15
C GLY A 133 4.15 -26.15 -9.34
N ASP A 134 5.39 -26.26 -8.90
CA ASP A 134 5.83 -27.31 -8.01
C ASP A 134 5.13 -27.26 -6.62
N ALA A 135 5.31 -28.32 -5.83
CA ALA A 135 4.66 -28.43 -4.50
C ALA A 135 4.98 -27.24 -3.58
N ARG A 136 6.18 -26.65 -3.69
CA ARG A 136 6.57 -25.47 -2.90
C ARG A 136 5.77 -24.23 -3.29
N LYS A 137 5.59 -23.98 -4.59
CA LYS A 137 4.78 -22.87 -5.09
C LYS A 137 3.31 -23.04 -4.71
N GLN A 138 2.79 -24.26 -4.74
CA GLN A 138 1.41 -24.55 -4.30
C GLN A 138 1.21 -24.21 -2.82
N ILE A 139 2.14 -24.57 -1.95
CA ILE A 139 2.10 -24.20 -0.52
C ILE A 139 2.11 -22.69 -0.35
N VAL A 140 3.02 -21.98 -1.04
CA VAL A 140 3.09 -20.50 -0.98
C VAL A 140 1.78 -19.89 -1.46
N ALA A 141 1.20 -20.37 -2.55
CA ALA A 141 -0.08 -19.87 -3.05
C ALA A 141 -1.23 -20.08 -2.05
N LEU A 142 -1.30 -21.23 -1.38
CA LEU A 142 -2.29 -21.47 -0.32
C LEU A 142 -2.13 -20.50 0.85
N LEU A 143 -0.90 -20.27 1.29
CA LEU A 143 -0.61 -19.31 2.36
C LEU A 143 -0.96 -17.88 1.95
N GLN A 144 -0.66 -17.47 0.71
CA GLN A 144 -1.03 -16.15 0.17
C GLN A 144 -2.55 -15.98 0.10
N ARG A 145 -3.30 -17.00 -0.31
CA ARG A 145 -4.78 -16.99 -0.28
C ARG A 145 -5.32 -16.79 1.14
N ALA A 146 -4.74 -17.48 2.12
CA ALA A 146 -5.13 -17.31 3.53
C ALA A 146 -4.81 -15.88 4.04
N ILE A 147 -3.68 -15.31 3.63
CA ILE A 147 -3.30 -13.94 3.95
C ILE A 147 -4.29 -12.94 3.34
N ILE A 148 -4.67 -13.10 2.07
CA ILE A 148 -5.64 -12.24 1.39
C ILE A 148 -7.00 -12.31 2.09
N LYS A 149 -7.50 -13.51 2.41
CA LYS A 149 -8.74 -13.68 3.18
C LYS A 149 -8.67 -12.94 4.53
N SER A 150 -7.56 -13.11 5.25
CA SER A 150 -7.31 -12.41 6.53
C SER A 150 -7.21 -10.89 6.37
N LEU A 151 -6.61 -10.41 5.29
CA LEU A 151 -6.49 -8.99 4.97
C LEU A 151 -7.89 -8.37 4.74
N VAL A 152 -8.67 -8.98 3.85
CA VAL A 152 -10.04 -8.55 3.54
C VAL A 152 -10.92 -8.57 4.79
N SER A 153 -10.90 -9.67 5.56
CA SER A 153 -11.67 -9.77 6.82
C SER A 153 -11.29 -8.71 7.86
N LYS A 154 -10.01 -8.30 7.91
CA LYS A 154 -9.56 -7.30 8.91
C LYS A 154 -9.82 -5.86 8.50
N LEU A 155 -9.77 -5.56 7.21
CA LEU A 155 -9.96 -4.21 6.70
C LEU A 155 -11.42 -3.91 6.35
N ASP A 156 -12.21 -4.96 6.08
CA ASP A 156 -13.61 -4.85 5.66
C ASP A 156 -13.77 -3.78 4.54
N PRO A 157 -13.07 -3.97 3.39
CA PRO A 157 -13.03 -2.94 2.37
C PRO A 157 -14.42 -2.77 1.72
N LEU A 158 -14.84 -1.51 1.56
CA LEU A 158 -16.07 -1.19 0.82
C LEU A 158 -15.93 -1.52 -0.68
N ILE A 159 -14.71 -1.46 -1.19
CA ILE A 159 -14.40 -1.72 -2.60
C ILE A 159 -13.11 -2.53 -2.69
N ALA A 160 -13.11 -3.58 -3.49
CA ALA A 160 -11.93 -4.31 -3.87
C ALA A 160 -11.88 -4.48 -5.39
N HIS A 161 -10.73 -4.24 -5.97
CA HIS A 161 -10.47 -4.42 -7.39
C HIS A 161 -9.28 -5.34 -7.63
N THR A 162 -9.25 -5.94 -8.81
CA THR A 162 -8.09 -6.64 -9.35
C THR A 162 -7.92 -6.23 -10.82
N ASN A 163 -6.70 -6.16 -11.29
CA ASN A 163 -6.35 -6.00 -12.71
C ASN A 163 -6.17 -7.36 -13.41
N LEU A 164 -6.40 -8.45 -12.70
CA LEU A 164 -6.37 -9.79 -13.27
C LEU A 164 -7.73 -10.09 -13.92
N PRO A 165 -7.74 -10.73 -15.10
CA PRO A 165 -8.97 -11.16 -15.77
C PRO A 165 -9.72 -12.20 -14.95
#